data_bf4bf7202f77280d99695395a924fa47
#
_entry.id   bf4bf7202f77280d99695395a924fa47
#
_cell.length_a   1.000
_cell.length_b   1.000
_cell.length_c   1.000
_cell.angle_alpha   90.00
_cell.angle_beta   90.00
_cell.angle_gamma   90.00
#
_symmetry.space_group_name_H-M   'P 1'
#
loop_
_entity.id
_entity.type
_entity.pdbx_description
1 polymer ?
#
loop_
_entity_poly.entity_id
_entity_poly.type
_entity_poly.pdbx_seq_one_letter_code
_entity_poly.pdbx_strand_id
1 'polypeptide(L)'
;MEKINFSIDINAPKEKVWNVLWNDESYRKWTTPFAEGSYAKTDNWKEGSKVLFLGSGGDGGMVSKIATNKKNEFMSFEHLGVVKDGIEDTESDSAKGWAGARENYRLTDINGKTKLTVDMDSTDEFKDYFLETWPVALEKVKELSEKN
;
A
#
# COMPACT_ATOMS: atom_id res chain seq x y z
N MET A 1 4.82 -15.26 -9.46
CA MET A 1 3.86 -14.33 -8.86
C MET A 1 2.74 -14.01 -9.82
N GLU A 2 1.58 -13.74 -9.31
CA GLU A 2 0.40 -13.38 -10.08
C GLU A 2 -0.01 -11.95 -9.74
N LYS A 3 -0.42 -11.19 -10.76
CA LYS A 3 -0.93 -9.83 -10.54
C LYS A 3 -2.43 -9.89 -10.20
N ILE A 4 -2.80 -9.20 -9.12
CA ILE A 4 -4.19 -9.07 -8.72
C ILE A 4 -4.57 -7.60 -8.74
N ASN A 5 -5.84 -7.31 -9.05
CA ASN A 5 -6.35 -5.95 -9.27
C ASN A 5 -7.59 -5.69 -8.44
N PHE A 6 -7.70 -4.45 -7.96
CA PHE A 6 -8.87 -3.98 -7.22
C PHE A 6 -9.20 -2.56 -7.65
N SER A 7 -10.45 -2.17 -7.54
CA SER A 7 -10.84 -0.78 -7.77
C SER A 7 -12.03 -0.40 -6.89
N ILE A 8 -12.16 0.89 -6.63
CA ILE A 8 -13.30 1.44 -5.89
C ILE A 8 -13.54 2.87 -6.36
N ASP A 9 -14.82 3.25 -6.43
CA ASP A 9 -15.21 4.62 -6.75
C ASP A 9 -15.43 5.37 -5.43
N ILE A 10 -14.82 6.56 -5.32
CA ILE A 10 -14.82 7.37 -4.12
C ILE A 10 -15.39 8.75 -4.44
N ASN A 11 -16.38 9.18 -3.69
CA ASN A 11 -17.00 10.50 -3.87
C ASN A 11 -16.18 11.57 -3.15
N ALA A 12 -14.97 11.79 -3.63
CA ALA A 12 -14.05 12.81 -3.13
C ALA A 12 -13.01 13.11 -4.22
N PRO A 13 -12.41 14.30 -4.23
CA PRO A 13 -11.39 14.64 -5.22
C PRO A 13 -10.08 13.88 -4.98
N LYS A 14 -9.26 13.77 -6.01
CA LYS A 14 -8.00 13.03 -5.97
C LYS A 14 -7.08 13.49 -4.84
N GLU A 15 -7.02 14.77 -4.60
CA GLU A 15 -6.16 15.35 -3.56
C GLU A 15 -6.51 14.80 -2.18
N LYS A 16 -7.80 14.66 -1.91
CA LYS A 16 -8.26 14.14 -0.62
C LYS A 16 -7.98 12.64 -0.50
N VAL A 17 -8.23 11.88 -1.57
CA VAL A 17 -7.94 10.44 -1.58
C VAL A 17 -6.45 10.20 -1.40
N TRP A 18 -5.62 10.99 -2.09
CA TRP A 18 -4.17 10.90 -1.96
C TRP A 18 -3.70 11.12 -0.52
N ASN A 19 -4.25 12.14 0.13
CA ASN A 19 -3.92 12.42 1.52
C ASN A 19 -4.35 11.29 2.46
N VAL A 20 -5.52 10.71 2.24
CA VAL A 20 -5.99 9.56 3.03
C VAL A 20 -5.05 8.37 2.88
N LEU A 21 -4.59 8.10 1.66
CA LEU A 21 -3.70 6.98 1.40
C LEU A 21 -2.36 7.11 2.13
N TRP A 22 -1.76 8.30 2.12
CA TRP A 22 -0.35 8.44 2.52
C TRP A 22 -0.09 9.26 3.78
N ASN A 23 -1.07 9.96 4.33
CA ASN A 23 -0.93 10.61 5.62
C ASN A 23 -0.84 9.54 6.70
N ASP A 24 0.09 9.68 7.64
CA ASP A 24 0.35 8.67 8.66
C ASP A 24 -0.90 8.29 9.45
N GLU A 25 -1.67 9.27 9.89
CA GLU A 25 -2.86 9.00 10.71
C GLU A 25 -3.90 8.18 9.95
N SER A 26 -4.22 8.55 8.71
CA SER A 26 -5.21 7.83 7.91
C SER A 26 -4.67 6.50 7.39
N TYR A 27 -3.38 6.44 7.05
CA TYR A 27 -2.73 5.19 6.63
C TYR A 27 -2.90 4.11 7.70
N ARG A 28 -2.63 4.46 8.96
CA ARG A 28 -2.77 3.50 10.08
C ARG A 28 -4.21 3.00 10.24
N LYS A 29 -5.20 3.80 9.85
CA LYS A 29 -6.62 3.44 9.93
C LYS A 29 -7.03 2.49 8.81
N TRP A 30 -6.74 2.86 7.54
CA TRP A 30 -7.24 2.06 6.43
C TRP A 30 -6.48 0.74 6.25
N THR A 31 -5.27 0.63 6.79
CA THR A 31 -4.48 -0.60 6.70
C THR A 31 -4.76 -1.59 7.84
N THR A 32 -5.60 -1.26 8.81
CA THR A 32 -5.92 -2.18 9.91
C THR A 32 -6.42 -3.55 9.47
N PRO A 33 -7.17 -3.71 8.36
CA PRO A 33 -7.56 -5.04 7.90
C PRO A 33 -6.37 -5.95 7.56
N PHE A 34 -5.23 -5.38 7.17
CA PHE A 34 -4.03 -6.17 6.90
C PHE A 34 -3.30 -6.58 8.18
N ALA A 35 -3.14 -5.63 9.09
CA ALA A 35 -2.52 -5.88 10.38
C ALA A 35 -2.87 -4.74 11.33
N GLU A 36 -3.38 -5.08 12.48
CA GLU A 36 -3.65 -4.10 13.53
C GLU A 36 -2.35 -3.41 13.92
N GLY A 37 -2.37 -2.07 14.04
CA GLY A 37 -1.17 -1.31 14.38
C GLY A 37 -0.18 -1.12 13.23
N SER A 38 -0.59 -1.41 11.98
CA SER A 38 0.28 -1.23 10.82
C SER A 38 0.61 0.23 10.56
N TYR A 39 1.81 0.48 10.03
CA TYR A 39 2.26 1.82 9.67
C TYR A 39 3.35 1.76 8.59
N ALA A 40 3.59 2.88 7.94
CA ALA A 40 4.67 3.02 6.97
C ALA A 40 5.76 3.91 7.57
N LYS A 41 7.02 3.51 7.43
CA LYS A 41 8.16 4.28 7.91
C LYS A 41 9.05 4.67 6.75
N THR A 42 9.16 5.98 6.49
CA THR A 42 10.04 6.53 5.47
C THR A 42 10.51 7.92 5.90
N ASP A 43 11.71 8.32 5.46
CA ASP A 43 12.24 9.66 5.72
C ASP A 43 11.50 10.72 4.90
N ASN A 44 11.05 10.33 3.72
CA ASN A 44 10.26 11.16 2.83
C ASN A 44 9.58 10.24 1.82
N TRP A 45 8.62 10.79 1.06
CA TRP A 45 7.88 10.00 0.08
C TRP A 45 8.42 10.18 -1.35
N LYS A 46 9.69 10.58 -1.51
CA LYS A 46 10.30 10.82 -2.82
C LYS A 46 10.67 9.52 -3.51
N GLU A 47 10.64 9.55 -4.84
CA GLU A 47 11.09 8.43 -5.66
C GLU A 47 12.52 8.03 -5.28
N GLY A 48 12.76 6.73 -5.23
CA GLY A 48 14.03 6.15 -4.84
C GLY A 48 14.23 5.96 -3.35
N SER A 49 13.37 6.56 -2.52
CA SER A 49 13.48 6.43 -1.07
C SER A 49 13.02 5.07 -0.58
N LYS A 50 13.66 4.59 0.48
CA LYS A 50 13.24 3.37 1.16
C LYS A 50 11.97 3.64 1.96
N VAL A 51 11.09 2.66 1.98
CA VAL A 51 9.92 2.66 2.85
C VAL A 51 9.76 1.27 3.46
N LEU A 52 9.48 1.25 4.76
CA LEU A 52 9.18 0.01 5.47
C LEU A 52 7.68 -0.01 5.76
N PHE A 53 7.02 -1.09 5.36
CA PHE A 53 5.63 -1.33 5.72
C PHE A 53 5.62 -2.31 6.87
N LEU A 54 5.24 -1.85 8.06
CA LEU A 54 5.43 -2.58 9.30
C LEU A 54 4.10 -2.85 10.00
N GLY A 55 4.04 -3.95 10.73
CA GLY A 55 2.95 -4.25 11.66
C GLY A 55 3.24 -3.66 13.04
N SER A 56 2.35 -3.92 14.00
CA SER A 56 2.48 -3.46 15.36
C SER A 56 3.83 -3.85 15.97
N GLY A 57 4.50 -2.90 16.60
CA GLY A 57 5.79 -3.12 17.22
C GLY A 57 6.98 -3.05 16.27
N GLY A 58 6.74 -3.00 14.95
CA GLY A 58 7.82 -2.91 13.97
C GLY A 58 8.62 -4.18 13.74
N ASP A 59 8.14 -5.33 14.24
CA ASP A 59 8.88 -6.59 14.17
C ASP A 59 8.80 -7.28 12.82
N GLY A 60 7.74 -7.05 12.06
CA GLY A 60 7.53 -7.70 10.78
C GLY A 60 6.94 -6.78 9.74
N GLY A 61 7.18 -7.09 8.47
CA GLY A 61 6.67 -6.31 7.35
C GLY A 61 7.49 -6.46 6.09
N MET A 62 7.48 -5.41 5.28
CA MET A 62 8.16 -5.40 3.98
C MET A 62 9.18 -4.28 3.89
N VAL A 63 10.33 -4.58 3.28
CA VAL A 63 11.31 -3.57 2.85
C VAL A 63 11.00 -3.24 1.40
N SER A 64 10.80 -1.97 1.11
CA SER A 64 10.41 -1.52 -0.23
C SER A 64 11.10 -0.21 -0.58
N LYS A 65 10.99 0.17 -1.85
CA LYS A 65 11.36 1.51 -2.29
C LYS A 65 10.21 2.14 -3.06
N ILE A 66 10.17 3.46 -3.05
CA ILE A 66 9.21 4.21 -3.84
C ILE A 66 9.74 4.26 -5.27
N ALA A 67 9.13 3.50 -6.17
CA ALA A 67 9.57 3.42 -7.55
C ALA A 67 9.06 4.62 -8.36
N THR A 68 7.83 5.06 -8.08
CA THR A 68 7.22 6.21 -8.75
C THR A 68 6.32 6.94 -7.77
N ASN A 69 6.39 8.28 -7.77
CA ASN A 69 5.47 9.12 -7.03
C ASN A 69 5.05 10.31 -7.89
N LYS A 70 3.84 10.23 -8.45
CA LYS A 70 3.21 11.34 -9.17
C LYS A 70 2.05 11.81 -8.31
N LYS A 71 2.25 12.88 -7.57
CA LYS A 71 1.31 13.39 -6.59
C LYS A 71 -0.12 13.47 -7.13
N ASN A 72 -1.06 12.93 -6.37
CA ASN A 72 -2.49 12.88 -6.67
C ASN A 72 -2.87 11.97 -7.86
N GLU A 73 -1.91 11.24 -8.44
CA GLU A 73 -2.18 10.43 -9.63
C GLU A 73 -1.71 8.99 -9.53
N PHE A 74 -0.45 8.78 -9.12
CA PHE A 74 0.14 7.43 -9.19
C PHE A 74 1.25 7.25 -8.16
N MET A 75 1.18 6.15 -7.42
CA MET A 75 2.23 5.72 -6.50
C MET A 75 2.56 4.27 -6.79
N SER A 76 3.84 3.97 -6.95
CA SER A 76 4.32 2.61 -7.16
C SER A 76 5.41 2.27 -6.14
N PHE A 77 5.25 1.12 -5.51
CA PHE A 77 6.28 0.56 -4.63
C PHE A 77 6.86 -0.69 -5.26
N GLU A 78 8.17 -0.85 -5.11
CA GLU A 78 8.84 -2.09 -5.46
C GLU A 78 9.32 -2.74 -4.17
N HIS A 79 8.85 -3.95 -3.90
CA HIS A 79 9.28 -4.69 -2.72
C HIS A 79 10.68 -5.28 -2.95
N LEU A 80 11.52 -5.18 -1.93
CA LEU A 80 12.92 -5.63 -1.99
C LEU A 80 13.17 -6.82 -1.09
N GLY A 81 12.35 -6.98 -0.06
CA GLY A 81 12.51 -8.04 0.91
C GLY A 81 11.51 -7.91 2.04
N VAL A 82 11.84 -8.50 3.16
CA VAL A 82 10.97 -8.56 4.35
C VAL A 82 11.67 -8.00 5.58
N VAL A 83 10.87 -7.64 6.59
CA VAL A 83 11.38 -7.34 7.93
C VAL A 83 10.98 -8.51 8.82
N LYS A 84 11.94 -9.06 9.53
CA LYS A 84 11.71 -10.19 10.44
C LYS A 84 12.45 -9.91 11.75
N ASP A 85 11.74 -10.00 12.86
CA ASP A 85 12.29 -9.71 14.19
C ASP A 85 12.97 -8.33 14.25
N GLY A 86 12.39 -7.34 13.58
CA GLY A 86 12.90 -5.98 13.52
C GLY A 86 14.10 -5.79 12.58
N ILE A 87 14.51 -6.82 11.85
CA ILE A 87 15.69 -6.78 10.98
C ILE A 87 15.27 -6.83 9.52
N GLU A 88 15.81 -5.90 8.71
CA GLU A 88 15.59 -5.87 7.28
C GLU A 88 16.34 -7.01 6.60
N ASP A 89 15.66 -7.80 5.80
CA ASP A 89 16.21 -8.97 5.13
C ASP A 89 15.89 -8.92 3.64
N THR A 90 16.92 -8.78 2.82
CA THR A 90 16.79 -8.77 1.35
C THR A 90 17.53 -9.94 0.71
N GLU A 91 18.07 -10.87 1.50
CA GLU A 91 18.97 -11.92 0.99
C GLU A 91 18.45 -13.35 1.18
N SER A 92 17.58 -13.60 2.15
CA SER A 92 17.03 -14.93 2.37
C SER A 92 16.12 -15.37 1.21
N ASP A 93 15.82 -16.66 1.12
CA ASP A 93 14.89 -17.18 0.12
C ASP A 93 13.50 -16.54 0.27
N SER A 94 13.06 -16.35 1.50
CA SER A 94 11.78 -15.67 1.79
C SER A 94 11.77 -14.24 1.24
N ALA A 95 12.83 -13.48 1.48
CA ALA A 95 12.96 -12.11 0.98
C ALA A 95 13.03 -12.07 -0.55
N LYS A 96 13.81 -12.97 -1.14
CA LYS A 96 13.98 -13.03 -2.59
C LYS A 96 12.68 -13.41 -3.31
N GLY A 97 11.79 -14.13 -2.64
CA GLY A 97 10.48 -14.47 -3.19
C GLY A 97 9.61 -13.24 -3.42
N TRP A 98 9.87 -12.13 -2.72
CA TRP A 98 9.14 -10.86 -2.87
C TRP A 98 9.91 -9.82 -3.67
N ALA A 99 11.20 -10.00 -3.88
CA ALA A 99 12.02 -9.01 -4.57
C ALA A 99 11.52 -8.76 -5.99
N GLY A 100 11.30 -7.50 -6.34
CA GLY A 100 10.76 -7.08 -7.63
C GLY A 100 9.24 -7.02 -7.70
N ALA A 101 8.52 -7.51 -6.69
CA ALA A 101 7.06 -7.43 -6.67
C ALA A 101 6.63 -5.96 -6.58
N ARG A 102 5.59 -5.61 -7.34
CA ARG A 102 5.08 -4.24 -7.41
C ARG A 102 3.74 -4.10 -6.72
N GLU A 103 3.51 -2.90 -6.19
CA GLU A 103 2.22 -2.50 -5.61
C GLU A 103 1.95 -1.10 -6.12
N ASN A 104 0.91 -0.95 -6.93
CA ASN A 104 0.61 0.29 -7.65
C ASN A 104 -0.75 0.83 -7.27
N TYR A 105 -0.80 2.16 -7.08
CA TYR A 105 -2.02 2.89 -6.75
C TYR A 105 -2.23 3.98 -7.78
N ARG A 106 -3.35 3.93 -8.48
CA ARG A 106 -3.70 4.91 -9.51
C ARG A 106 -5.01 5.61 -9.17
N LEU A 107 -4.99 6.94 -9.23
CA LEU A 107 -6.18 7.76 -9.01
C LEU A 107 -6.58 8.40 -10.34
N THR A 108 -7.83 8.16 -10.74
CA THR A 108 -8.38 8.69 -11.99
C THR A 108 -9.55 9.58 -11.65
N ASP A 109 -9.56 10.82 -12.17
CA ASP A 109 -10.67 11.73 -11.99
C ASP A 109 -11.85 11.32 -12.89
N ILE A 110 -13.04 11.21 -12.28
CA ILE A 110 -14.28 10.90 -13.01
C ILE A 110 -15.32 11.92 -12.56
N ASN A 111 -15.39 13.04 -13.29
CA ASN A 111 -16.35 14.12 -13.02
C ASN A 111 -16.29 14.64 -11.57
N GLY A 112 -15.09 14.85 -11.05
CA GLY A 112 -14.86 15.36 -9.69
C GLY A 112 -14.82 14.29 -8.62
N LYS A 113 -15.13 13.05 -8.94
CA LYS A 113 -14.97 11.88 -8.09
C LYS A 113 -13.69 11.16 -8.47
N THR A 114 -13.27 10.22 -7.65
CA THR A 114 -12.03 9.47 -7.88
C THR A 114 -12.30 8.00 -8.03
N LYS A 115 -11.73 7.40 -9.09
CA LYS A 115 -11.60 5.96 -9.17
C LYS A 115 -10.21 5.59 -8.68
N LEU A 116 -10.13 4.82 -7.61
CA LEU A 116 -8.88 4.30 -7.07
C LEU A 116 -8.70 2.87 -7.58
N THR A 117 -7.60 2.63 -8.27
CA THR A 117 -7.24 1.30 -8.75
C THR A 117 -5.95 0.88 -8.07
N VAL A 118 -5.95 -0.33 -7.52
CA VAL A 118 -4.76 -0.92 -6.92
C VAL A 118 -4.45 -2.21 -7.68
N ASP A 119 -3.22 -2.37 -8.13
CA ASP A 119 -2.76 -3.66 -8.64
C ASP A 119 -1.46 -4.03 -7.92
N MET A 120 -1.27 -5.31 -7.71
CA MET A 120 -0.09 -5.80 -7.00
C MET A 120 0.27 -7.21 -7.42
N ASP A 121 1.53 -7.53 -7.26
CA ASP A 121 2.03 -8.88 -7.45
C ASP A 121 1.90 -9.66 -6.15
N SER A 122 1.35 -10.85 -6.22
CA SER A 122 1.18 -11.71 -5.05
C SER A 122 1.71 -13.11 -5.31
N THR A 123 2.23 -13.73 -4.27
CA THR A 123 2.52 -15.16 -4.28
C THR A 123 1.20 -15.93 -4.14
N ASP A 124 1.19 -17.19 -4.58
CA ASP A 124 0.02 -18.06 -4.44
C ASP A 124 -0.40 -18.23 -2.98
N GLU A 125 0.58 -18.27 -2.07
CA GLU A 125 0.34 -18.42 -0.63
C GLU A 125 -0.53 -17.31 -0.06
N PHE A 126 -0.34 -16.07 -0.49
CA PHE A 126 -1.05 -14.91 0.06
C PHE A 126 -2.20 -14.41 -0.81
N LYS A 127 -2.44 -15.01 -1.97
CA LYS A 127 -3.46 -14.53 -2.91
C LYS A 127 -4.85 -14.43 -2.27
N ASP A 128 -5.30 -15.50 -1.63
CA ASP A 128 -6.65 -15.52 -1.03
C ASP A 128 -6.76 -14.48 0.10
N TYR A 129 -5.72 -14.33 0.89
CA TYR A 129 -5.66 -13.33 1.94
C TYR A 129 -5.86 -11.92 1.35
N PHE A 130 -5.16 -11.58 0.27
CA PHE A 130 -5.29 -10.28 -0.36
C PHE A 130 -6.66 -10.08 -1.02
N LEU A 131 -7.19 -11.12 -1.67
CA LEU A 131 -8.52 -11.03 -2.29
C LEU A 131 -9.63 -10.76 -1.27
N GLU A 132 -9.48 -11.22 -0.05
CA GLU A 132 -10.44 -10.98 1.04
C GLU A 132 -10.19 -9.64 1.73
N THR A 133 -8.94 -9.23 1.89
CA THR A 133 -8.55 -8.10 2.73
C THR A 133 -8.62 -6.75 2.00
N TRP A 134 -8.17 -6.69 0.74
CA TRP A 134 -8.16 -5.44 -0.01
C TRP A 134 -9.52 -4.78 -0.15
N PRO A 135 -10.62 -5.50 -0.44
CA PRO A 135 -11.93 -4.84 -0.51
C PRO A 135 -12.33 -4.15 0.80
N VAL A 136 -12.01 -4.75 1.95
CA VAL A 136 -12.29 -4.14 3.26
C VAL A 136 -11.45 -2.88 3.47
N ALA A 137 -10.17 -2.95 3.11
CA ALA A 137 -9.26 -1.80 3.24
C ALA A 137 -9.70 -0.64 2.33
N LEU A 138 -10.09 -0.93 1.09
CA LEU A 138 -10.55 0.09 0.15
C LEU A 138 -11.84 0.76 0.61
N GLU A 139 -12.75 0.02 1.25
CA GLU A 139 -13.95 0.62 1.87
C GLU A 139 -13.57 1.61 2.96
N LYS A 140 -12.53 1.34 3.74
CA LYS A 140 -12.03 2.28 4.74
C LYS A 140 -11.44 3.53 4.10
N VAL A 141 -10.70 3.39 3.01
CA VAL A 141 -10.19 4.54 2.25
C VAL A 141 -11.35 5.41 1.78
N LYS A 142 -12.39 4.79 1.24
CA LYS A 142 -13.60 5.48 0.78
C LYS A 142 -14.28 6.23 1.93
N GLU A 143 -14.51 5.58 3.05
CA GLU A 143 -15.13 6.21 4.22
C GLU A 143 -14.34 7.42 4.71
N LEU A 144 -13.02 7.27 4.85
CA LEU A 144 -12.15 8.36 5.30
C LEU A 144 -12.10 9.51 4.30
N SER A 145 -12.12 9.21 3.01
CA SER A 145 -12.06 10.22 1.95
C SER A 145 -13.38 10.99 1.82
N GLU A 146 -14.51 10.35 2.07
CA GLU A 146 -15.83 10.97 1.93
C GLU A 146 -16.27 11.74 3.19
N LYS A 147 -15.54 11.64 4.27
CA LYS A 147 -15.81 12.43 5.48
C LYS A 147 -15.45 13.90 5.25
N ASN A 148 -16.23 14.75 5.83
CA ASN A 148 -15.97 16.19 5.85
C ASN A 148 -15.01 16.58 6.96
#